data_818c470282ac86f0edffb23464ae60e9
#
_entry.id   818c470282ac86f0edffb23464ae60e9
#
_cell.length_a   1.000
_cell.length_b   1.000
_cell.length_c   1.000
_cell.angle_alpha   90.00
_cell.angle_beta   90.00
_cell.angle_gamma   90.00
#
_symmetry.space_group_name_H-M   'P 1'
#
loop_
_entity.id
_entity.type
_entity.pdbx_description
1 polymer ?
#
loop_
_entity_poly.entity_id
_entity_poly.type
_entity_poly.pdbx_seq_one_letter_code
_entity_poly.pdbx_strand_id
1 'polypeptide(L)'
;MLYAIFAYSVLYRTYDSFIMLVFFVSVTLLSLIMLILSRIFMKYSFEQKTLYVPRTQEYTVRYNIKNSMPFPITGVSILFDGLKKPQSFTVGAANTAIVTKKDKQEHCGCYYTAIQTMCLYDFFHIFSLKIKNPGVVKIISLPRLFGVNTKEYVKSMLYAKDEIDKAESNGSDVNGVREYRDGDSL
;
A
#
# COMPACT_ATOMS: atom_id res chain seq x y z
N MET A 1 -24.67 13.22 24.98
CA MET A 1 -24.23 14.54 25.49
C MET A 1 -25.12 15.67 24.99
N LEU A 2 -25.28 15.95 23.72
CA LEU A 2 -26.15 17.02 23.17
C LEU A 2 -27.60 16.92 23.64
N TYR A 3 -28.17 15.70 23.71
CA TYR A 3 -29.52 15.49 24.21
C TYR A 3 -29.69 15.92 25.70
N ALA A 4 -28.69 15.63 26.53
CA ALA A 4 -28.70 16.04 27.93
C ALA A 4 -28.65 17.56 28.10
N ILE A 5 -27.85 18.25 27.27
CA ILE A 5 -27.75 19.71 27.25
C ILE A 5 -29.06 20.33 26.77
N PHE A 6 -29.67 19.75 25.75
CA PHE A 6 -30.98 20.18 25.25
C PHE A 6 -32.07 20.01 26.32
N ALA A 7 -32.14 18.83 26.96
CA ALA A 7 -33.08 18.54 28.04
C ALA A 7 -32.91 19.50 29.23
N TYR A 8 -31.65 19.81 29.61
CA TYR A 8 -31.32 20.75 30.64
C TYR A 8 -31.80 22.16 30.27
N SER A 9 -31.57 22.62 29.03
CA SER A 9 -32.01 23.94 28.54
C SER A 9 -33.55 24.10 28.56
N VAL A 10 -34.25 23.03 28.22
CA VAL A 10 -35.75 23.03 28.26
C VAL A 10 -36.29 23.06 29.69
N LEU A 11 -35.64 22.34 30.61
CA LEU A 11 -36.08 22.24 32.02
C LEU A 11 -35.85 23.54 32.80
N TYR A 12 -34.70 24.16 32.62
CA TYR A 12 -34.30 25.30 33.45
C TYR A 12 -34.66 26.67 32.85
N ARG A 13 -35.04 26.80 31.60
CA ARG A 13 -35.50 28.05 30.92
C ARG A 13 -34.75 29.32 31.33
N THR A 14 -33.50 29.22 31.76
CA THR A 14 -32.65 30.34 32.14
C THR A 14 -31.89 30.85 30.93
N TYR A 15 -31.53 32.15 30.91
CA TYR A 15 -30.74 32.76 29.86
C TYR A 15 -29.38 32.04 29.68
N ASP A 16 -28.75 31.64 30.77
CA ASP A 16 -27.47 30.93 30.76
C ASP A 16 -27.57 29.53 30.11
N SER A 17 -28.67 28.81 30.35
CA SER A 17 -28.94 27.52 29.73
C SER A 17 -29.06 27.63 28.22
N PHE A 18 -29.68 28.72 27.72
CA PHE A 18 -29.80 29.00 26.29
C PHE A 18 -28.44 29.32 25.67
N ILE A 19 -27.62 30.15 26.31
CA ILE A 19 -26.25 30.45 25.84
C ILE A 19 -25.42 29.17 25.75
N MET A 20 -25.47 28.32 26.78
CA MET A 20 -24.76 27.03 26.73
C MET A 20 -25.22 26.16 25.57
N LEU A 21 -26.51 26.06 25.32
CA LEU A 21 -27.03 25.28 24.19
C LEU A 21 -26.53 25.83 22.86
N VAL A 22 -26.62 27.13 22.63
CA VAL A 22 -26.13 27.80 21.42
C VAL A 22 -24.63 27.55 21.24
N PHE A 23 -23.85 27.66 22.31
CA PHE A 23 -22.41 27.40 22.28
C PHE A 23 -22.10 25.96 21.83
N PHE A 24 -22.69 24.95 22.43
CA PHE A 24 -22.44 23.55 22.08
C PHE A 24 -22.89 23.20 20.65
N VAL A 25 -24.03 23.75 20.21
CA VAL A 25 -24.52 23.57 18.86
C VAL A 25 -23.55 24.22 17.86
N SER A 26 -23.06 25.42 18.13
CA SER A 26 -22.12 26.12 17.27
C SER A 26 -20.76 25.39 17.15
N VAL A 27 -20.23 24.89 18.26
CA VAL A 27 -19.00 24.08 18.26
C VAL A 27 -19.17 22.79 17.46
N THR A 28 -20.30 22.11 17.60
CA THR A 28 -20.59 20.89 16.86
C THR A 28 -20.70 21.14 15.36
N LEU A 29 -21.39 22.23 14.96
CA LEU A 29 -21.48 22.64 13.56
C LEU A 29 -20.12 23.03 12.99
N LEU A 30 -19.32 23.77 13.74
CA LEU A 30 -17.96 24.14 13.34
C LEU A 30 -17.09 22.90 13.12
N SER A 31 -17.16 21.91 14.01
CA SER A 31 -16.44 20.63 13.88
C SER A 31 -16.84 19.89 12.61
N LEU A 32 -18.14 19.85 12.30
CA LEU A 32 -18.64 19.22 11.08
C LEU A 32 -18.14 19.95 9.81
N ILE A 33 -18.18 21.28 9.81
CA ILE A 33 -17.67 22.10 8.72
C ILE A 33 -16.18 21.84 8.51
N MET A 34 -15.39 21.81 9.59
CA MET A 34 -13.96 21.52 9.51
C MET A 34 -13.67 20.12 8.95
N LEU A 35 -14.47 19.13 9.29
CA LEU A 35 -14.35 17.77 8.76
C LEU A 35 -14.62 17.74 7.24
N ILE A 36 -15.66 18.44 6.77
CA ILE A 36 -16.00 18.55 5.35
C ILE A 36 -14.88 19.26 4.58
N LEU A 37 -14.39 20.38 5.11
CA LEU A 37 -13.28 21.13 4.54
C LEU A 37 -12.02 20.26 4.46
N SER A 38 -11.71 19.52 5.52
CA SER A 38 -10.58 18.57 5.53
C SER A 38 -10.68 17.55 4.41
N ARG A 39 -11.88 17.05 4.11
CA ARG A 39 -12.13 16.13 3.00
C ARG A 39 -11.89 16.76 1.64
N ILE A 40 -12.25 18.02 1.46
CA ILE A 40 -12.11 18.75 0.18
C ILE A 40 -10.64 19.10 -0.09
N PHE A 41 -9.94 19.61 0.91
CA PHE A 41 -8.57 20.11 0.76
C PHE A 41 -7.48 19.05 0.95
N MET A 42 -7.82 17.86 1.43
CA MET A 42 -6.90 16.77 1.56
C MET A 42 -6.68 16.08 0.20
N LYS A 43 -5.41 16.02 -0.23
CA LYS A 43 -4.98 15.25 -1.41
C LYS A 43 -4.21 14.02 -0.94
N TYR A 44 -4.47 12.89 -1.58
CA TYR A 44 -3.83 11.64 -1.23
C TYR A 44 -3.45 10.87 -2.50
N SER A 45 -2.27 10.26 -2.47
CA SER A 45 -1.77 9.48 -3.60
C SER A 45 -0.67 8.53 -3.15
N PHE A 46 -0.52 7.42 -3.83
CA PHE A 46 0.70 6.63 -3.74
C PHE A 46 1.86 7.36 -4.44
N GLU A 47 3.05 7.26 -3.88
CA GLU A 47 4.26 7.82 -4.49
C GLU A 47 4.54 7.18 -5.84
N GLN A 48 4.31 5.88 -5.95
CA GLN A 48 4.52 5.11 -7.18
C GLN A 48 3.27 4.30 -7.50
N LYS A 49 2.87 4.28 -8.77
CA LYS A 49 1.74 3.47 -9.25
C LYS A 49 2.14 2.01 -9.49
N THR A 50 3.41 1.78 -9.82
CA THR A 50 3.98 0.45 -10.05
C THR A 50 5.31 0.36 -9.33
N LEU A 51 5.50 -0.71 -8.56
CA LEU A 51 6.72 -0.99 -7.83
C LEU A 51 7.32 -2.32 -8.32
N TYR A 52 8.59 -2.30 -8.73
CA TYR A 52 9.33 -3.49 -9.11
C TYR A 52 10.22 -3.93 -7.95
N VAL A 53 10.06 -5.16 -7.51
CA VAL A 53 10.73 -5.68 -6.32
C VAL A 53 11.32 -7.05 -6.61
N PRO A 54 12.60 -7.31 -6.23
CA PRO A 54 13.15 -8.65 -6.30
C PRO A 54 12.42 -9.59 -5.33
N ARG A 55 12.20 -10.83 -5.74
CA ARG A 55 11.62 -11.88 -4.91
C ARG A 55 12.33 -11.99 -3.56
N THR A 56 11.59 -12.21 -2.49
CA THR A 56 12.07 -12.38 -1.10
C THR A 56 12.72 -11.15 -0.46
N GLN A 57 12.77 -10.01 -1.15
CA GLN A 57 13.25 -8.77 -0.58
C GLN A 57 12.09 -7.98 0.06
N GLU A 58 12.36 -7.36 1.21
CA GLU A 58 11.40 -6.42 1.81
C GLU A 58 11.31 -5.16 0.97
N TYR A 59 10.09 -4.71 0.77
CA TYR A 59 9.83 -3.45 0.08
C TYR A 59 8.90 -2.57 0.92
N THR A 60 8.93 -1.28 0.65
CA THR A 60 8.13 -0.29 1.36
C THR A 60 7.24 0.44 0.38
N VAL A 61 5.93 0.32 0.58
CA VAL A 61 4.94 1.12 -0.14
C VAL A 61 4.73 2.41 0.62
N ARG A 62 4.91 3.56 -0.06
CA ARG A 62 4.71 4.89 0.50
C ARG A 62 3.43 5.51 -0.01
N TYR A 63 2.67 6.04 0.91
CA TYR A 63 1.42 6.74 0.63
C TYR A 63 1.49 8.16 1.18
N ASN A 64 1.37 9.12 0.30
CA ASN A 64 1.48 10.53 0.61
C ASN A 64 0.10 11.13 0.83
N ILE A 65 -0.08 11.81 1.96
CA ILE A 65 -1.29 12.53 2.31
C ILE A 65 -0.90 13.98 2.54
N LYS A 66 -1.33 14.83 1.64
CA LYS A 66 -1.07 16.26 1.70
C LYS A 66 -2.29 16.99 2.26
N ASN A 67 -2.08 17.71 3.34
CA ASN A 67 -3.03 18.65 3.88
C ASN A 67 -2.72 20.04 3.30
N SER A 68 -3.67 20.63 2.56
CA SER A 68 -3.52 22.00 2.01
C SER A 68 -4.17 23.06 2.90
N MET A 69 -4.70 22.68 4.07
CA MET A 69 -5.33 23.61 5.02
C MET A 69 -4.31 24.22 5.99
N PRO A 70 -4.58 25.44 6.48
CA PRO A 70 -3.78 26.05 7.54
C PRO A 70 -3.99 25.40 8.91
N PHE A 71 -4.93 24.45 9.06
CA PHE A 71 -5.22 23.72 10.28
C PHE A 71 -4.80 22.26 10.18
N PRO A 72 -4.34 21.66 11.29
CA PRO A 72 -3.98 20.24 11.31
C PRO A 72 -5.24 19.35 11.20
N ILE A 73 -5.11 18.22 10.51
CA ILE A 73 -6.11 17.15 10.49
C ILE A 73 -5.69 16.13 11.55
N THR A 74 -6.40 16.11 12.68
CA THR A 74 -5.98 15.38 13.88
C THR A 74 -6.29 13.89 13.85
N GLY A 75 -7.29 13.49 13.10
CA GLY A 75 -7.73 12.09 13.07
C GLY A 75 -7.78 11.52 11.66
N VAL A 76 -6.67 10.96 11.17
CA VAL A 76 -6.64 10.18 9.94
C VAL A 76 -6.31 8.75 10.27
N SER A 77 -7.16 7.81 9.88
CA SER A 77 -6.96 6.39 10.10
C SER A 77 -6.98 5.66 8.76
N ILE A 78 -5.96 4.86 8.48
CA ILE A 78 -5.81 4.09 7.25
C ILE A 78 -5.75 2.61 7.56
N LEU A 79 -6.56 1.84 6.86
CA LEU A 79 -6.51 0.39 6.85
C LEU A 79 -5.97 -0.09 5.50
N PHE A 80 -4.74 -0.59 5.50
CA PHE A 80 -4.15 -1.26 4.35
C PHE A 80 -4.67 -2.68 4.21
N ASP A 81 -4.74 -3.15 2.99
CA ASP A 81 -5.05 -4.54 2.70
C ASP A 81 -4.02 -5.47 3.35
N GLY A 82 -4.51 -6.55 4.00
CA GLY A 82 -3.69 -7.49 4.75
C GLY A 82 -3.34 -7.08 6.19
N LEU A 83 -3.64 -5.85 6.63
CA LEU A 83 -3.47 -5.43 8.02
C LEU A 83 -4.78 -5.57 8.80
N LYS A 84 -4.69 -6.14 10.01
CA LYS A 84 -5.85 -6.29 10.92
C LYS A 84 -6.20 -5.03 11.69
N LYS A 85 -5.24 -4.11 11.85
CA LYS A 85 -5.42 -2.88 12.64
C LYS A 85 -5.20 -1.65 11.77
N PRO A 86 -6.08 -0.65 11.87
CA PRO A 86 -5.88 0.62 11.18
C PRO A 86 -4.71 1.38 11.81
N GLN A 87 -3.97 2.11 10.99
CA GLN A 87 -2.93 3.02 11.44
C GLN A 87 -3.52 4.43 11.55
N SER A 88 -3.47 5.01 12.75
CA SER A 88 -3.96 6.36 13.01
C SER A 88 -2.79 7.34 13.15
N PHE A 89 -2.93 8.52 12.56
CA PHE A 89 -1.92 9.58 12.60
C PHE A 89 -2.57 10.96 12.40
N THR A 90 -1.76 11.99 12.63
CA THR A 90 -2.16 13.38 12.45
C THR A 90 -1.38 13.97 11.29
N VAL A 91 -2.04 14.75 10.45
CA VAL A 91 -1.40 15.50 9.37
C VAL A 91 -1.33 16.97 9.77
N GLY A 92 -0.12 17.50 9.88
CA GLY A 92 0.10 18.90 10.25
C GLY A 92 -0.52 19.90 9.27
N ALA A 93 -0.65 21.14 9.69
CA ALA A 93 -1.13 22.24 8.85
C ALA A 93 -0.18 22.44 7.65
N ALA A 94 -0.73 22.59 6.45
CA ALA A 94 0.00 22.78 5.20
C ALA A 94 1.17 21.79 4.99
N ASN A 95 1.05 20.57 5.56
CA ASN A 95 2.12 19.58 5.57
C ASN A 95 1.71 18.30 4.83
N THR A 96 2.70 17.46 4.54
CA THR A 96 2.51 16.14 3.93
C THR A 96 2.95 15.05 4.91
N ALA A 97 2.03 14.15 5.23
CA ALA A 97 2.35 12.95 5.99
C ALA A 97 2.61 11.78 5.03
N ILE A 98 3.67 11.02 5.31
CA ILE A 98 4.04 9.83 4.54
C ILE A 98 3.75 8.61 5.41
N VAL A 99 2.82 7.80 4.96
CA VAL A 99 2.50 6.52 5.62
C VAL A 99 3.17 5.41 4.85
N THR A 100 3.85 4.52 5.57
CA THR A 100 4.62 3.44 4.97
C THR A 100 4.06 2.09 5.38
N LYS A 101 3.91 1.19 4.39
CA LYS A 101 3.63 -0.24 4.61
C LYS A 101 4.84 -1.04 4.14
N LYS A 102 5.43 -1.81 5.05
CA LYS A 102 6.45 -2.81 4.70
C LYS A 102 5.77 -4.13 4.41
N ASP A 103 6.22 -4.77 3.36
CA ASP A 103 5.71 -6.08 2.94
C ASP A 103 6.81 -6.88 2.22
N LYS A 104 6.60 -8.19 2.06
CA LYS A 104 7.56 -9.09 1.41
C LYS A 104 6.78 -10.08 0.54
N GLN A 105 7.23 -10.30 -0.70
CA GLN A 105 6.62 -11.27 -1.58
C GLN A 105 7.52 -12.49 -1.74
N GLU A 106 6.97 -13.67 -1.48
CA GLU A 106 7.71 -14.92 -1.58
C GLU A 106 7.69 -15.52 -2.99
N HIS A 107 6.71 -15.15 -3.79
CA HIS A 107 6.54 -15.66 -5.15
C HIS A 107 6.69 -14.55 -6.18
N CYS A 108 7.16 -14.92 -7.37
CA CYS A 108 7.19 -14.00 -8.52
C CYS A 108 5.76 -13.83 -9.05
N GLY A 109 5.45 -12.63 -9.51
CA GLY A 109 4.13 -12.33 -10.06
C GLY A 109 3.71 -10.89 -9.92
N CYS A 110 2.47 -10.62 -10.30
CA CYS A 110 1.84 -9.32 -10.16
C CYS A 110 0.89 -9.33 -8.97
N TYR A 111 1.13 -8.45 -8.03
CA TYR A 111 0.31 -8.27 -6.83
C TYR A 111 -0.27 -6.87 -6.80
N TYR A 112 -1.38 -6.71 -6.12
CA TYR A 112 -2.02 -5.41 -5.92
C TYR A 112 -2.13 -5.16 -4.42
N THR A 113 -1.64 -4.01 -3.98
CA THR A 113 -1.84 -3.53 -2.62
C THR A 113 -2.74 -2.31 -2.69
N ALA A 114 -3.83 -2.37 -1.95
CA ALA A 114 -4.82 -1.30 -1.88
C ALA A 114 -4.96 -0.79 -0.44
N ILE A 115 -5.45 0.42 -0.32
CA ILE A 115 -5.99 0.90 0.93
C ILE A 115 -7.48 0.56 0.92
N GLN A 116 -7.92 -0.31 1.84
CA GLN A 116 -9.32 -0.71 1.92
C GLN A 116 -10.21 0.46 2.32
N THR A 117 -9.80 1.16 3.37
CA THR A 117 -10.55 2.30 3.88
C THR A 117 -9.63 3.33 4.50
N MET A 118 -10.01 4.59 4.32
CA MET A 118 -9.44 5.70 5.04
C MET A 118 -10.57 6.42 5.77
N CYS A 119 -10.40 6.64 7.07
CA CYS A 119 -11.36 7.37 7.91
C CYS A 119 -10.74 8.69 8.33
N LEU A 120 -11.50 9.75 8.15
CA LEU A 120 -11.19 11.07 8.68
C LEU A 120 -12.09 11.32 9.87
N TYR A 121 -11.52 11.77 10.95
CA TYR A 121 -12.25 12.15 12.16
C TYR A 121 -12.15 13.66 12.35
N ASP A 122 -13.17 14.24 12.92
CA ASP A 122 -13.14 15.62 13.37
C ASP A 122 -12.24 15.78 14.61
N PHE A 123 -12.02 17.02 15.04
CA PHE A 123 -11.16 17.32 16.19
C PHE A 123 -11.63 16.65 17.48
N PHE A 124 -12.95 16.55 17.69
CA PHE A 124 -13.55 15.94 18.88
C PHE A 124 -13.85 14.44 18.71
N HIS A 125 -13.55 13.85 17.55
CA HIS A 125 -13.88 12.45 17.22
C HIS A 125 -15.38 12.11 17.35
N ILE A 126 -16.26 13.10 17.18
CA ILE A 126 -17.71 12.94 17.19
C ILE A 126 -18.20 12.42 15.83
N PHE A 127 -17.62 12.97 14.76
CA PHE A 127 -17.97 12.61 13.38
C PHE A 127 -16.81 11.93 12.67
N SER A 128 -17.16 11.04 11.76
CA SER A 128 -16.16 10.40 10.90
C SER A 128 -16.65 10.30 9.45
N LEU A 129 -15.75 10.56 8.51
CA LEU A 129 -15.97 10.38 7.08
C LEU A 129 -15.13 9.23 6.57
N LYS A 130 -15.78 8.24 6.00
CA LYS A 130 -15.13 7.06 5.44
C LYS A 130 -14.94 7.22 3.94
N ILE A 131 -13.70 7.05 3.49
CA ILE A 131 -13.30 7.05 2.08
C ILE A 131 -12.97 5.62 1.72
N LYS A 132 -13.69 5.06 0.73
CA LYS A 132 -13.45 3.72 0.21
C LYS A 132 -12.49 3.77 -0.97
N ASN A 133 -11.60 2.79 -1.05
CA ASN A 133 -10.66 2.57 -2.17
C ASN A 133 -9.87 3.83 -2.56
N PRO A 134 -9.13 4.44 -1.63
CA PRO A 134 -8.41 5.69 -1.91
C PRO A 134 -7.20 5.51 -2.84
N GLY A 135 -6.93 4.30 -3.29
CA GLY A 135 -5.89 4.02 -4.28
C GLY A 135 -5.39 2.58 -4.27
N VAL A 136 -4.76 2.18 -5.37
CA VAL A 136 -4.18 0.84 -5.59
C VAL A 136 -2.78 1.00 -6.18
N VAL A 137 -1.84 0.19 -5.72
CA VAL A 137 -0.47 0.07 -6.28
C VAL A 137 -0.28 -1.33 -6.84
N LYS A 138 0.30 -1.39 -8.03
CA LYS A 138 0.73 -2.63 -8.66
C LYS A 138 2.15 -2.96 -8.23
N ILE A 139 2.36 -4.16 -7.70
CA ILE A 139 3.66 -4.66 -7.27
C ILE A 139 4.04 -5.80 -8.21
N ILE A 140 5.20 -5.68 -8.86
CA ILE A 140 5.72 -6.69 -9.76
C ILE A 140 6.93 -7.32 -9.08
N SER A 141 6.75 -8.55 -8.59
CA SER A 141 7.84 -9.33 -8.00
C SER A 141 8.61 -10.05 -9.08
N LEU A 142 9.87 -9.64 -9.26
CA LEU A 142 10.79 -10.18 -10.26
C LEU A 142 11.58 -11.37 -9.69
N PRO A 143 11.95 -12.35 -10.52
CA PRO A 143 12.88 -13.41 -10.11
C PRO A 143 14.23 -12.80 -9.72
N ARG A 144 14.93 -13.44 -8.79
CA ARG A 144 16.33 -13.08 -8.51
C ARG A 144 17.19 -13.43 -9.71
N LEU A 145 17.89 -12.46 -10.23
CA LEU A 145 18.95 -12.70 -11.21
C LEU A 145 20.16 -13.22 -10.43
N PHE A 146 20.47 -14.50 -10.60
CA PHE A 146 21.76 -15.03 -10.14
C PHE A 146 22.80 -14.64 -11.17
N GLY A 147 23.85 -13.98 -10.75
CA GLY A 147 25.03 -13.78 -11.59
C GLY A 147 25.63 -15.15 -11.88
N VAL A 148 25.31 -15.73 -13.03
CA VAL A 148 26.01 -16.92 -13.49
C VAL A 148 27.40 -16.45 -13.89
N ASN A 149 28.43 -17.07 -13.30
CA ASN A 149 29.80 -16.82 -13.68
C ASN A 149 30.01 -17.38 -15.10
N THR A 150 29.71 -16.53 -16.08
CA THR A 150 29.77 -16.92 -17.51
C THR A 150 31.11 -17.53 -17.90
N LYS A 151 32.20 -17.18 -17.22
CA LYS A 151 33.54 -17.76 -17.46
C LYS A 151 33.58 -19.25 -17.09
N GLU A 152 33.01 -19.65 -15.96
CA GLU A 152 32.95 -21.07 -15.55
C GLU A 152 32.00 -21.87 -16.44
N TYR A 153 30.86 -21.28 -16.80
CA TYR A 153 29.89 -21.93 -17.68
C TYR A 153 30.46 -22.16 -19.08
N VAL A 154 31.11 -21.15 -19.66
CA VAL A 154 31.78 -21.28 -20.97
C VAL A 154 32.92 -22.29 -20.89
N LYS A 155 33.68 -22.32 -19.79
CA LYS A 155 34.75 -23.26 -19.56
C LYS A 155 34.23 -24.70 -19.49
N SER A 156 33.13 -24.95 -18.78
CA SER A 156 32.50 -26.26 -18.70
C SER A 156 31.94 -26.74 -20.04
N MET A 157 31.38 -25.83 -20.86
CA MET A 157 30.95 -26.16 -22.24
C MET A 157 32.12 -26.49 -23.17
N LEU A 158 33.25 -25.77 -23.06
CA LEU A 158 34.42 -26.08 -23.81
C LEU A 158 35.00 -27.45 -23.46
N TYR A 159 35.07 -27.81 -22.19
CA TYR A 159 35.50 -29.15 -21.78
C TYR A 159 34.56 -30.24 -22.29
N ALA A 160 33.24 -30.04 -22.21
CA ALA A 160 32.28 -30.99 -22.75
C ALA A 160 32.43 -31.18 -24.26
N LYS A 161 32.74 -30.09 -25.00
CA LYS A 161 32.99 -30.16 -26.43
C LYS A 161 34.28 -30.92 -26.76
N ASP A 162 35.35 -30.67 -26.00
CA ASP A 162 36.64 -31.40 -26.20
C ASP A 162 36.49 -32.89 -25.88
N GLU A 163 35.63 -33.29 -24.96
CA GLU A 163 35.31 -34.71 -24.68
C GLU A 163 34.50 -35.35 -25.82
N ILE A 164 33.57 -34.61 -26.41
CA ILE A 164 32.78 -35.09 -27.57
C ILE A 164 33.69 -35.25 -28.79
N ASP A 165 34.53 -34.26 -29.10
CA ASP A 165 35.45 -34.30 -30.23
C ASP A 165 36.48 -35.45 -30.06
N LYS A 166 36.92 -35.78 -28.82
CA LYS A 166 37.77 -36.93 -28.53
C LYS A 166 37.05 -38.25 -28.70
N ALA A 167 35.78 -38.34 -28.34
CA ALA A 167 34.95 -39.51 -28.51
C ALA A 167 34.72 -39.83 -30.00
N GLU A 168 34.47 -38.80 -30.81
CA GLU A 168 34.33 -38.91 -32.26
C GLU A 168 35.63 -39.35 -32.92
N SER A 169 36.79 -38.82 -32.47
CA SER A 169 38.12 -39.23 -33.04
C SER A 169 38.52 -40.64 -32.71
N ASN A 170 37.96 -41.25 -31.62
CA ASN A 170 38.24 -42.64 -31.23
C ASN A 170 37.31 -43.69 -31.86
N GLY A 171 36.50 -43.29 -32.85
CA GLY A 171 35.74 -44.24 -33.67
C GLY A 171 34.67 -45.05 -32.92
N SER A 172 34.22 -44.60 -31.77
CA SER A 172 33.02 -45.14 -31.17
C SER A 172 31.79 -44.56 -31.85
N ASP A 173 31.15 -45.36 -32.70
CA ASP A 173 29.83 -45.06 -33.29
C ASP A 173 28.87 -44.68 -32.19
N VAL A 174 28.75 -43.39 -31.93
CA VAL A 174 27.63 -42.84 -31.21
C VAL A 174 26.45 -42.89 -32.16
N ASN A 175 25.71 -43.97 -32.14
CA ASN A 175 24.48 -44.13 -32.90
C ASN A 175 23.59 -42.93 -32.59
N GLY A 176 23.40 -42.14 -33.64
CA GLY A 176 22.92 -40.77 -33.64
C GLY A 176 21.71 -40.50 -32.80
N VAL A 177 21.83 -39.46 -32.01
CA VAL A 177 20.68 -38.72 -31.48
C VAL A 177 19.95 -38.17 -32.70
N ARG A 178 18.88 -38.83 -33.15
CA ARG A 178 18.02 -38.32 -34.20
C ARG A 178 17.00 -37.36 -33.56
N GLU A 179 16.59 -36.37 -34.29
CA GLU A 179 15.49 -35.52 -33.88
C GLU A 179 14.24 -36.36 -33.62
N TYR A 180 13.57 -36.06 -32.48
CA TYR A 180 12.31 -36.65 -32.10
C TYR A 180 11.25 -36.44 -33.19
N ARG A 181 10.63 -37.51 -33.66
CA ARG A 181 9.47 -37.44 -34.53
C ARG A 181 8.22 -37.88 -33.80
N ASP A 182 7.12 -37.20 -34.08
CA ASP A 182 5.80 -37.56 -33.50
C ASP A 182 5.48 -39.06 -33.76
N GLY A 183 5.42 -39.83 -32.67
CA GLY A 183 5.20 -41.26 -32.71
C GLY A 183 6.33 -42.12 -32.09
N ASP A 184 7.46 -41.55 -31.70
CA ASP A 184 8.48 -42.26 -30.95
C ASP A 184 7.98 -42.51 -29.49
N SER A 185 8.03 -43.78 -29.03
CA SER A 185 7.77 -44.12 -27.65
C SER A 185 8.90 -43.66 -26.76
N LEU A 186 8.53 -42.98 -25.65
CA LEU A 186 9.47 -42.61 -24.59
C LEU A 186 10.08 -43.83 -23.92
#